data_891873e3e99ae40ec57df071b8850f01
#
_entry.id   891873e3e99ae40ec57df071b8850f01
#
_cell.length_a   1.000
_cell.length_b   1.000
_cell.length_c   1.000
_cell.angle_alpha   90.00
_cell.angle_beta   90.00
_cell.angle_gamma   90.00
#
_symmetry.space_group_name_H-M   'P 1'
#
loop_
_entity.id
_entity.type
_entity.pdbx_description
1 polymer ?
#
loop_
_entity_poly.entity_id
_entity_poly.type
_entity_poly.pdbx_seq_one_letter_code
_entity_poly.pdbx_strand_id
1 'polypeptide(L)'
;MTDIKSMTRGEMEIFFREMGQPAFRAKQVFAWLHRGAGSFEEMSNLSKELRGKLAQSCRITVPKVVRKQESRLDGTIKYLWELQDGNCIETVLMQYRHGNTVCISSQVGCRMGCAFCASTIAGRVRDLTPSEMLDQVLFTQLDSGREISNIVLMGIGEPLDNRDNVLKFLELVNHPDGLNIGMRHISLSTCGVIPGIEFLAGQHLQLTLSVSLHAPDSETRSRIMPVNRKYDVEELFAACHRYFAATGRRISFEYAMIDGVNDHDWQADLIARKLAGMPGHVNLIPLNDVVESPFKPSRRVAAFQKRLESHGVTATVRRSLGGDIDASCGQLRRKAMEEKEGGSRK
;
A
#
# COMPACT_ATOMS: atom_id res chain seq x y z
N MET A 1 -16.28 17.00 -13.13
CA MET A 1 -16.65 15.67 -13.69
C MET A 1 -16.42 14.61 -12.62
N THR A 2 -17.38 13.75 -12.40
CA THR A 2 -17.34 12.70 -11.38
C THR A 2 -16.38 11.57 -11.81
N ASP A 3 -15.51 11.12 -10.90
CA ASP A 3 -14.69 9.93 -11.14
C ASP A 3 -15.53 8.67 -10.93
N ILE A 4 -16.06 8.13 -12.02
CA ILE A 4 -17.01 7.01 -11.99
C ILE A 4 -16.36 5.70 -11.52
N LYS A 5 -15.04 5.53 -11.72
CA LYS A 5 -14.32 4.33 -11.28
C LYS A 5 -14.10 4.31 -9.76
N SER A 6 -14.17 5.46 -9.08
CA SER A 6 -14.14 5.56 -7.62
C SER A 6 -15.48 5.24 -6.96
N MET A 7 -16.55 5.05 -7.71
CA MET A 7 -17.85 4.67 -7.16
C MET A 7 -17.88 3.18 -6.80
N THR A 8 -18.37 2.88 -5.61
CA THR A 8 -18.75 1.50 -5.26
C THR A 8 -19.91 1.06 -6.15
N ARG A 9 -20.17 -0.26 -6.20
CA ARG A 9 -21.26 -0.80 -7.00
C ARG A 9 -22.61 -0.20 -6.60
N GLY A 10 -22.83 0.00 -5.29
CA GLY A 10 -24.05 0.61 -4.76
C GLY A 10 -24.19 2.10 -5.11
N GLU A 11 -23.10 2.86 -4.97
CA GLU A 11 -23.07 4.28 -5.36
C GLU A 11 -23.34 4.45 -6.86
N MET A 12 -22.79 3.56 -7.69
CA MET A 12 -23.01 3.57 -9.12
C MET A 12 -24.49 3.27 -9.48
N GLU A 13 -25.16 2.37 -8.76
CA GLU A 13 -26.58 2.12 -8.93
C GLU A 13 -27.46 3.33 -8.59
N ILE A 14 -27.11 4.06 -7.52
CA ILE A 14 -27.80 5.30 -7.15
C ILE A 14 -27.59 6.34 -8.26
N PHE A 15 -26.37 6.54 -8.70
CA PHE A 15 -26.03 7.48 -9.77
C PHE A 15 -26.80 7.19 -11.07
N PHE A 16 -26.89 5.92 -11.50
CA PHE A 16 -27.66 5.57 -12.70
C PHE A 16 -29.17 5.79 -12.53
N ARG A 17 -29.74 5.53 -11.35
CA ARG A 17 -31.14 5.85 -11.04
C ARG A 17 -31.42 7.35 -11.13
N GLU A 18 -30.54 8.18 -10.60
CA GLU A 18 -30.64 9.64 -10.67
C GLU A 18 -30.56 10.14 -12.13
N MET A 19 -29.83 9.43 -12.99
CA MET A 19 -29.80 9.69 -14.44
C MET A 19 -31.04 9.15 -15.20
N GLY A 20 -32.02 8.59 -14.51
CA GLY A 20 -33.19 7.96 -15.15
C GLY A 20 -32.85 6.66 -15.88
N GLN A 21 -31.76 5.99 -15.51
CA GLN A 21 -31.32 4.74 -16.13
C GLN A 21 -31.57 3.53 -15.20
N PRO A 22 -31.88 2.36 -15.78
CA PRO A 22 -32.07 1.14 -15.00
C PRO A 22 -30.81 0.74 -14.24
N ALA A 23 -30.95 0.24 -12.99
CA ALA A 23 -29.83 -0.12 -12.10
C ALA A 23 -28.86 -1.16 -12.71
N PHE A 24 -29.34 -2.06 -13.61
CA PHE A 24 -28.46 -3.05 -14.26
C PHE A 24 -27.38 -2.40 -15.15
N ARG A 25 -27.57 -1.14 -15.59
CA ARG A 25 -26.55 -0.39 -16.34
C ARG A 25 -25.29 -0.16 -15.49
N ALA A 26 -25.46 0.05 -14.20
CA ALA A 26 -24.33 0.14 -13.27
C ALA A 26 -23.46 -1.13 -13.28
N LYS A 27 -24.09 -2.33 -13.33
CA LYS A 27 -23.34 -3.59 -13.45
C LYS A 27 -22.52 -3.66 -14.75
N GLN A 28 -23.12 -3.22 -15.85
CA GLN A 28 -22.43 -3.20 -17.14
C GLN A 28 -21.22 -2.28 -17.13
N VAL A 29 -21.40 -1.04 -16.66
CA VAL A 29 -20.30 -0.05 -16.59
C VAL A 29 -19.23 -0.50 -15.61
N PHE A 30 -19.61 -0.98 -14.42
CA PHE A 30 -18.67 -1.51 -13.42
C PHE A 30 -17.79 -2.62 -14.01
N ALA A 31 -18.37 -3.57 -14.71
CA ALA A 31 -17.63 -4.66 -15.35
C ALA A 31 -16.65 -4.15 -16.42
N TRP A 32 -17.03 -3.14 -17.22
CA TRP A 32 -16.14 -2.53 -18.20
C TRP A 32 -14.93 -1.83 -17.53
N LEU A 33 -15.19 -1.04 -16.49
CA LEU A 33 -14.15 -0.32 -15.75
C LEU A 33 -13.13 -1.28 -15.12
N HIS A 34 -13.61 -2.39 -14.55
CA HIS A 34 -12.74 -3.42 -13.94
C HIS A 34 -12.06 -4.35 -14.96
N ARG A 35 -12.37 -4.22 -16.24
CA ARG A 35 -11.62 -4.84 -17.34
C ARG A 35 -10.60 -3.91 -17.98
N GLY A 36 -10.53 -2.65 -17.51
CA GLY A 36 -9.56 -1.67 -17.98
C GLY A 36 -10.05 -0.74 -19.07
N ALA A 37 -11.37 -0.64 -19.29
CA ALA A 37 -11.90 0.34 -20.25
C ALA A 37 -11.40 1.75 -19.89
N GLY A 38 -10.75 2.41 -20.85
CA GLY A 38 -10.20 3.76 -20.74
C GLY A 38 -11.16 4.84 -21.23
N SER A 39 -12.20 4.46 -21.93
CA SER A 39 -13.21 5.39 -22.47
C SER A 39 -14.62 4.77 -22.45
N PHE A 40 -15.64 5.63 -22.50
CA PHE A 40 -17.03 5.17 -22.59
C PHE A 40 -17.35 4.61 -23.98
N GLU A 41 -16.59 4.97 -24.99
CA GLU A 41 -16.74 4.49 -26.38
C GLU A 41 -16.49 2.98 -26.48
N GLU A 42 -15.61 2.45 -25.66
CA GLU A 42 -15.32 1.00 -25.59
C GLU A 42 -16.50 0.16 -25.08
N MET A 43 -17.43 0.77 -24.33
CA MET A 43 -18.56 0.09 -23.69
C MET A 43 -19.66 -0.26 -24.69
N SER A 44 -19.38 -1.20 -25.61
CA SER A 44 -20.20 -1.50 -26.79
C SER A 44 -21.64 -1.96 -26.48
N ASN A 45 -21.89 -2.48 -25.28
CA ASN A 45 -23.23 -2.89 -24.83
C ASN A 45 -24.10 -1.76 -24.24
N LEU A 46 -23.56 -0.51 -24.24
CA LEU A 46 -24.32 0.70 -23.89
C LEU A 46 -24.74 1.45 -25.16
N SER A 47 -25.91 2.10 -25.11
CA SER A 47 -26.34 2.96 -26.22
C SER A 47 -25.40 4.14 -26.43
N LYS A 48 -25.28 4.63 -27.65
CA LYS A 48 -24.49 5.82 -27.98
C LYS A 48 -24.88 7.05 -27.14
N GLU A 49 -26.20 7.22 -26.94
CA GLU A 49 -26.75 8.31 -26.13
C GLU A 49 -26.26 8.23 -24.67
N LEU A 50 -26.32 7.04 -24.05
CA LEU A 50 -25.86 6.84 -22.67
C LEU A 50 -24.37 7.07 -22.55
N ARG A 51 -23.56 6.55 -23.48
CA ARG A 51 -22.10 6.81 -23.52
C ARG A 51 -21.80 8.30 -23.62
N GLY A 52 -22.53 9.05 -24.45
CA GLY A 52 -22.40 10.50 -24.57
C GLY A 52 -22.77 11.24 -23.26
N LYS A 53 -23.85 10.85 -22.59
CA LYS A 53 -24.23 11.42 -21.27
C LYS A 53 -23.17 11.14 -20.20
N LEU A 54 -22.63 9.93 -20.16
CA LEU A 54 -21.55 9.57 -19.23
C LEU A 54 -20.27 10.38 -19.51
N ALA A 55 -19.87 10.53 -20.77
CA ALA A 55 -18.69 11.30 -21.14
C ALA A 55 -18.79 12.80 -20.79
N GLN A 56 -20.02 13.36 -20.72
CA GLN A 56 -20.25 14.75 -20.33
C GLN A 56 -20.18 14.94 -18.79
N SER A 57 -20.61 13.96 -18.01
CA SER A 57 -20.76 14.09 -16.54
C SER A 57 -19.63 13.39 -15.76
N CYS A 58 -19.01 12.37 -16.34
CA CYS A 58 -18.02 11.53 -15.69
C CYS A 58 -16.67 11.54 -16.40
N ARG A 59 -15.66 11.12 -15.66
CA ARG A 59 -14.32 10.79 -16.18
C ARG A 59 -13.94 9.37 -15.78
N ILE A 60 -13.07 8.75 -16.58
CA ILE A 60 -12.41 7.49 -16.27
C ILE A 60 -10.91 7.79 -16.06
N THR A 61 -10.36 7.36 -14.93
CA THR A 61 -8.92 7.46 -14.67
C THR A 61 -8.19 6.35 -15.42
N VAL A 62 -7.07 6.70 -16.04
CA VAL A 62 -6.13 5.76 -16.67
C VAL A 62 -4.72 6.28 -16.40
N PRO A 63 -3.89 5.58 -15.63
CA PRO A 63 -2.51 6.00 -15.38
C PRO A 63 -1.66 5.69 -16.61
N LYS A 64 -0.60 6.49 -16.80
CA LYS A 64 0.40 6.27 -17.86
C LYS A 64 1.67 5.67 -17.30
N VAL A 65 2.24 4.67 -17.97
CA VAL A 65 3.57 4.15 -17.64
C VAL A 65 4.62 5.18 -18.08
N VAL A 66 5.29 5.82 -17.10
CA VAL A 66 6.43 6.70 -17.34
C VAL A 66 7.72 5.89 -17.41
N ARG A 67 7.85 4.91 -16.50
CA ARG A 67 9.01 4.03 -16.45
C ARG A 67 8.59 2.65 -15.96
N LYS A 68 9.16 1.63 -16.57
CA LYS A 68 9.03 0.23 -16.17
C LYS A 68 10.43 -0.36 -16.06
N GLN A 69 10.71 -1.01 -14.95
CA GLN A 69 11.94 -1.75 -14.71
C GLN A 69 11.58 -3.19 -14.37
N GLU A 70 12.20 -4.15 -15.00
CA GLU A 70 12.00 -5.58 -14.74
C GLU A 70 13.34 -6.21 -14.33
N SER A 71 13.33 -6.83 -13.15
CA SER A 71 14.48 -7.54 -12.60
C SER A 71 14.79 -8.81 -13.41
N ARG A 72 16.05 -8.94 -13.82
CA ARG A 72 16.56 -10.16 -14.47
C ARG A 72 16.82 -11.28 -13.46
N LEU A 73 16.92 -10.95 -12.16
CA LEU A 73 17.23 -11.89 -11.10
C LEU A 73 16.02 -12.70 -10.64
N ASP A 74 14.86 -12.03 -10.58
CA ASP A 74 13.68 -12.64 -9.93
C ASP A 74 12.33 -12.25 -10.58
N GLY A 75 12.36 -11.51 -11.69
CA GLY A 75 11.16 -11.12 -12.43
C GLY A 75 10.29 -10.09 -11.73
N THR A 76 10.78 -9.43 -10.67
CA THR A 76 10.12 -8.29 -10.04
C THR A 76 9.98 -7.15 -11.03
N ILE A 77 8.80 -6.54 -11.13
CA ILE A 77 8.56 -5.39 -12.01
C ILE A 77 8.21 -4.18 -11.16
N LYS A 78 8.91 -3.08 -11.41
CA LYS A 78 8.59 -1.79 -10.83
C LYS A 78 8.08 -0.83 -11.88
N TYR A 79 6.94 -0.22 -11.57
CA TYR A 79 6.29 0.80 -12.39
C TYR A 79 6.39 2.16 -11.74
N LEU A 80 6.62 3.18 -12.55
CA LEU A 80 6.35 4.59 -12.26
C LEU A 80 5.16 5.01 -13.13
N TRP A 81 4.04 5.29 -12.48
CA TRP A 81 2.81 5.72 -13.11
C TRP A 81 2.67 7.24 -13.02
N GLU A 82 2.28 7.89 -14.12
CA GLU A 82 1.82 9.27 -14.11
C GLU A 82 0.28 9.29 -14.01
N LEU A 83 -0.20 10.05 -13.04
CA LEU A 83 -1.62 10.30 -12.81
C LEU A 83 -2.12 11.46 -13.68
N GLN A 84 -3.45 11.66 -13.74
CA GLN A 84 -4.05 12.70 -14.59
C GLN A 84 -3.60 14.13 -14.26
N ASP A 85 -3.17 14.39 -13.03
CA ASP A 85 -2.65 15.68 -12.57
C ASP A 85 -1.12 15.84 -12.77
N GLY A 86 -0.48 14.88 -13.43
CA GLY A 86 0.97 14.87 -13.69
C GLY A 86 1.83 14.41 -12.50
N ASN A 87 1.21 14.07 -11.36
CA ASN A 87 1.92 13.45 -10.26
C ASN A 87 2.31 12.01 -10.58
N CYS A 88 3.41 11.54 -9.98
CA CYS A 88 3.87 10.17 -10.17
C CYS A 88 3.78 9.35 -8.88
N ILE A 89 3.40 8.07 -9.04
CA ILE A 89 3.37 7.07 -7.97
C ILE A 89 4.09 5.80 -8.40
N GLU A 90 4.46 4.96 -7.45
CA GLU A 90 5.18 3.72 -7.70
C GLU A 90 4.32 2.50 -7.34
N THR A 91 4.48 1.44 -8.13
CA THR A 91 3.89 0.13 -7.88
C THR A 91 4.94 -0.94 -8.14
N VAL A 92 4.99 -1.99 -7.31
CA VAL A 92 5.93 -3.10 -7.49
C VAL A 92 5.16 -4.41 -7.57
N LEU A 93 5.35 -5.14 -8.66
CA LEU A 93 4.85 -6.50 -8.84
C LEU A 93 5.95 -7.51 -8.48
N MET A 94 5.67 -8.34 -7.49
CA MET A 94 6.59 -9.35 -6.95
C MET A 94 6.03 -10.74 -7.20
N GLN A 95 6.89 -11.64 -7.61
CA GLN A 95 6.51 -13.03 -7.85
C GLN A 95 6.93 -13.91 -6.67
N TYR A 96 5.95 -14.61 -6.08
CA TYR A 96 6.17 -15.61 -5.03
C TYR A 96 5.63 -16.97 -5.45
N ARG A 97 6.03 -18.03 -4.74
CA ARG A 97 5.51 -19.39 -4.98
C ARG A 97 4.00 -19.50 -4.78
N HIS A 98 3.42 -18.65 -3.93
CA HIS A 98 2.00 -18.62 -3.60
C HIS A 98 1.20 -17.60 -4.41
N GLY A 99 1.76 -17.07 -5.49
CA GLY A 99 1.10 -16.13 -6.41
C GLY A 99 1.81 -14.80 -6.53
N ASN A 100 1.29 -13.94 -7.38
CA ASN A 100 1.84 -12.61 -7.62
C ASN A 100 1.28 -11.61 -6.59
N THR A 101 2.17 -10.84 -5.99
CA THR A 101 1.83 -9.80 -5.02
C THR A 101 2.13 -8.43 -5.60
N VAL A 102 1.16 -7.52 -5.57
CA VAL A 102 1.38 -6.13 -5.94
C VAL A 102 1.49 -5.24 -4.70
N CYS A 103 2.55 -4.43 -4.66
CA CYS A 103 2.72 -3.36 -3.66
C CYS A 103 2.24 -2.05 -4.26
N ILE A 104 1.24 -1.43 -3.65
CA ILE A 104 0.61 -0.22 -4.13
C ILE A 104 0.80 0.97 -3.19
N SER A 105 0.79 2.17 -3.76
CA SER A 105 0.80 3.45 -3.06
C SER A 105 -0.62 3.87 -2.67
N SER A 106 -0.75 4.60 -1.55
CA SER A 106 -2.02 5.17 -1.06
C SER A 106 -2.07 6.70 -1.11
N GLN A 107 -0.92 7.35 -1.31
CA GLN A 107 -0.79 8.80 -1.38
C GLN A 107 0.25 9.21 -2.43
N VAL A 108 0.22 10.46 -2.84
CA VAL A 108 1.32 11.10 -3.57
C VAL A 108 2.25 11.74 -2.54
N GLY A 109 3.38 11.06 -2.25
CA GLY A 109 4.27 11.41 -1.14
C GLY A 109 3.73 10.98 0.22
N CYS A 110 4.46 11.29 1.30
CA CYS A 110 4.11 10.89 2.66
C CYS A 110 4.58 11.93 3.66
N ARG A 111 3.75 12.24 4.66
CA ARG A 111 4.08 13.23 5.70
C ARG A 111 4.66 12.65 6.99
N MET A 112 4.79 11.32 7.08
CA MET A 112 5.16 10.65 8.35
C MET A 112 6.61 10.88 8.77
N GLY A 113 7.49 11.26 7.84
CA GLY A 113 8.85 11.69 8.15
C GLY A 113 9.79 10.59 8.63
N CYS A 114 9.49 9.30 8.34
CA CYS A 114 10.36 8.18 8.71
C CYS A 114 11.77 8.38 8.13
N ALA A 115 12.79 8.41 8.99
CA ALA A 115 14.15 8.85 8.63
C ALA A 115 14.87 7.91 7.63
N PHE A 116 14.40 6.68 7.49
CA PHE A 116 14.95 5.66 6.58
C PHE A 116 14.13 5.52 5.28
N CYS A 117 13.07 6.33 5.08
CA CYS A 117 12.12 6.16 3.97
C CYS A 117 12.22 7.27 2.93
N ALA A 118 12.57 6.93 1.69
CA ALA A 118 12.67 7.89 0.60
C ALA A 118 11.31 8.54 0.21
N SER A 119 10.18 7.90 0.54
CA SER A 119 8.85 8.43 0.23
C SER A 119 8.49 9.71 0.99
N THR A 120 9.21 10.03 2.07
CA THR A 120 8.94 11.20 2.91
C THR A 120 9.70 12.46 2.50
N ILE A 121 10.74 12.34 1.67
CA ILE A 121 11.65 13.43 1.31
C ILE A 121 10.90 14.60 0.66
N ALA A 122 9.98 14.31 -0.26
CA ALA A 122 9.19 15.34 -0.96
C ALA A 122 7.89 15.73 -0.22
N GLY A 123 7.70 15.24 1.01
CA GLY A 123 6.46 15.46 1.76
C GLY A 123 5.22 14.81 1.10
N ARG A 124 4.03 15.12 1.63
CA ARG A 124 2.73 14.68 1.08
C ARG A 124 2.15 15.76 0.19
N VAL A 125 1.77 15.40 -1.02
CA VAL A 125 1.04 16.25 -1.96
C VAL A 125 -0.47 16.10 -1.75
N ARG A 126 -0.99 14.86 -1.94
CA ARG A 126 -2.42 14.54 -1.77
C ARG A 126 -2.66 13.06 -1.52
N ASP A 127 -3.86 12.73 -1.16
CA ASP A 127 -4.36 11.36 -1.10
C ASP A 127 -4.65 10.84 -2.51
N LEU A 128 -4.50 9.53 -2.70
CA LEU A 128 -4.99 8.86 -3.90
C LEU A 128 -6.48 8.58 -3.77
N THR A 129 -7.18 8.69 -4.90
CA THR A 129 -8.59 8.29 -5.00
C THR A 129 -8.72 6.77 -5.00
N PRO A 130 -9.91 6.21 -4.71
CA PRO A 130 -10.15 4.77 -4.81
C PRO A 130 -9.81 4.20 -6.19
N SER A 131 -10.14 4.92 -7.26
CA SER A 131 -9.80 4.54 -8.64
C SER A 131 -8.30 4.50 -8.90
N GLU A 132 -7.53 5.49 -8.42
CA GLU A 132 -6.08 5.53 -8.60
C GLU A 132 -5.37 4.40 -7.84
N MET A 133 -5.92 3.93 -6.71
CA MET A 133 -5.43 2.73 -6.02
C MET A 133 -5.81 1.45 -6.77
N LEU A 134 -7.06 1.36 -7.27
CA LEU A 134 -7.53 0.24 -8.08
C LEU A 134 -6.73 0.12 -9.39
N ASP A 135 -6.43 1.24 -10.03
CA ASP A 135 -5.69 1.32 -11.27
C ASP A 135 -4.28 0.76 -11.16
N GLN A 136 -3.61 0.93 -10.01
CA GLN A 136 -2.30 0.32 -9.78
C GLN A 136 -2.38 -1.21 -9.85
N VAL A 137 -3.43 -1.82 -9.32
CA VAL A 137 -3.64 -3.27 -9.40
C VAL A 137 -4.01 -3.68 -10.82
N LEU A 138 -5.05 -3.06 -11.37
CA LEU A 138 -5.64 -3.40 -12.66
C LEU A 138 -4.64 -3.24 -13.82
N PHE A 139 -4.00 -2.08 -13.94
CA PHE A 139 -3.08 -1.81 -15.05
C PHE A 139 -1.74 -2.53 -14.89
N THR A 140 -1.30 -2.84 -13.66
CA THR A 140 -0.18 -3.76 -13.45
C THR A 140 -0.51 -5.17 -13.96
N GLN A 141 -1.73 -5.67 -13.70
CA GLN A 141 -2.18 -6.97 -14.20
C GLN A 141 -2.27 -6.98 -15.72
N LEU A 142 -2.86 -5.95 -16.33
CA LEU A 142 -3.01 -5.85 -17.78
C LEU A 142 -1.67 -5.72 -18.51
N ASP A 143 -0.76 -4.87 -18.01
CA ASP A 143 0.55 -4.63 -18.66
C ASP A 143 1.51 -5.83 -18.48
N SER A 144 1.49 -6.48 -17.33
CA SER A 144 2.36 -7.63 -17.07
C SER A 144 1.84 -8.95 -17.63
N GLY A 145 0.53 -9.03 -17.91
CA GLY A 145 -0.15 -10.29 -18.27
C GLY A 145 -0.18 -11.31 -17.12
N ARG A 146 0.13 -10.89 -15.87
CA ARG A 146 0.21 -11.76 -14.69
C ARG A 146 -0.98 -11.51 -13.77
N GLU A 147 -1.75 -12.54 -13.45
CA GLU A 147 -2.84 -12.45 -12.49
C GLU A 147 -2.31 -12.07 -11.10
N ILE A 148 -2.93 -11.07 -10.47
CA ILE A 148 -2.56 -10.59 -9.14
C ILE A 148 -3.39 -11.32 -8.10
N SER A 149 -2.71 -12.05 -7.21
CA SER A 149 -3.34 -12.82 -6.14
C SER A 149 -3.36 -12.09 -4.80
N ASN A 150 -2.38 -11.20 -4.56
CA ASN A 150 -2.21 -10.53 -3.26
C ASN A 150 -1.88 -9.06 -3.44
N ILE A 151 -2.33 -8.24 -2.48
CA ILE A 151 -2.09 -6.79 -2.46
C ILE A 151 -1.46 -6.42 -1.13
N VAL A 152 -0.40 -5.59 -1.16
CA VAL A 152 0.15 -4.96 0.04
C VAL A 152 0.11 -3.44 -0.12
N LEU A 153 -0.54 -2.73 0.80
CA LEU A 153 -0.53 -1.27 0.85
C LEU A 153 0.70 -0.84 1.66
N MET A 154 1.88 -1.03 1.04
CA MET A 154 3.19 -0.74 1.63
C MET A 154 4.05 0.17 0.73
N GLY A 155 3.44 0.77 -0.28
CA GLY A 155 4.07 1.74 -1.18
C GLY A 155 4.14 3.14 -0.57
N ILE A 156 4.04 4.15 -1.42
CA ILE A 156 4.11 5.56 -1.00
C ILE A 156 2.83 5.96 -0.26
N GLY A 157 2.98 6.52 0.95
CA GLY A 157 1.88 7.05 1.76
C GLY A 157 1.61 6.28 3.04
N GLU A 158 0.72 6.84 3.87
CA GLU A 158 0.15 6.21 5.05
C GLU A 158 -1.33 5.88 4.76
N PRO A 159 -1.70 4.61 4.61
CA PRO A 159 -3.07 4.24 4.25
C PRO A 159 -4.13 4.74 5.23
N LEU A 160 -3.82 4.79 6.53
CA LEU A 160 -4.78 5.23 7.55
C LEU A 160 -4.94 6.76 7.61
N ASP A 161 -4.07 7.53 6.96
CA ASP A 161 -4.28 8.95 6.69
C ASP A 161 -5.28 9.17 5.54
N ASN A 162 -5.34 8.22 4.59
CA ASN A 162 -6.26 8.20 3.46
C ASN A 162 -7.40 7.18 3.66
N ARG A 163 -7.81 7.00 4.89
CA ARG A 163 -8.66 5.90 5.35
C ARG A 163 -9.92 5.69 4.51
N ASP A 164 -10.68 6.74 4.24
CA ASP A 164 -11.99 6.62 3.61
C ASP A 164 -11.87 6.17 2.13
N ASN A 165 -10.88 6.67 1.40
CA ASN A 165 -10.57 6.21 0.05
C ASN A 165 -10.02 4.78 0.04
N VAL A 166 -9.19 4.42 1.05
CA VAL A 166 -8.68 3.05 1.19
C VAL A 166 -9.82 2.06 1.43
N LEU A 167 -10.80 2.39 2.27
CA LEU A 167 -11.96 1.52 2.47
C LEU A 167 -12.78 1.31 1.20
N LYS A 168 -13.03 2.39 0.44
CA LYS A 168 -13.69 2.27 -0.87
C LYS A 168 -12.86 1.43 -1.84
N PHE A 169 -11.55 1.61 -1.89
CA PHE A 169 -10.67 0.76 -2.70
C PHE A 169 -10.79 -0.71 -2.31
N LEU A 170 -10.80 -1.02 -1.01
CA LEU A 170 -10.96 -2.40 -0.51
C LEU A 170 -12.30 -3.01 -0.96
N GLU A 171 -13.39 -2.24 -0.92
CA GLU A 171 -14.69 -2.68 -1.43
C GLU A 171 -14.64 -2.94 -2.94
N LEU A 172 -14.06 -2.01 -3.72
CA LEU A 172 -13.94 -2.12 -5.18
C LEU A 172 -13.12 -3.35 -5.60
N VAL A 173 -11.95 -3.54 -5.01
CA VAL A 173 -11.02 -4.61 -5.41
C VAL A 173 -11.52 -6.01 -5.00
N ASN A 174 -12.32 -6.08 -3.93
CA ASN A 174 -12.91 -7.33 -3.44
C ASN A 174 -14.23 -7.69 -4.12
N HIS A 175 -14.83 -6.77 -4.89
CA HIS A 175 -16.17 -6.97 -5.47
C HIS A 175 -16.18 -8.13 -6.47
N PRO A 176 -17.17 -9.08 -6.40
CA PRO A 176 -17.22 -10.27 -7.26
C PRO A 176 -17.41 -9.96 -8.76
N ASP A 177 -18.06 -8.84 -9.10
CA ASP A 177 -18.18 -8.37 -10.50
C ASP A 177 -16.91 -7.62 -10.99
N GLY A 178 -15.87 -7.46 -10.12
CA GLY A 178 -14.62 -6.76 -10.41
C GLY A 178 -13.41 -7.69 -10.40
N LEU A 179 -12.29 -7.26 -9.77
CA LEU A 179 -11.06 -8.05 -9.64
C LEU A 179 -11.22 -9.24 -8.69
N ASN A 180 -12.17 -9.20 -7.78
CA ASN A 180 -12.53 -10.27 -6.84
C ASN A 180 -11.36 -10.77 -5.98
N ILE A 181 -10.45 -9.87 -5.57
CA ILE A 181 -9.33 -10.21 -4.71
C ILE A 181 -9.82 -10.22 -3.25
N GLY A 182 -9.83 -11.41 -2.64
CA GLY A 182 -10.37 -11.60 -1.29
C GLY A 182 -9.59 -10.83 -0.23
N MET A 183 -10.29 -10.33 0.81
CA MET A 183 -9.70 -9.53 1.89
C MET A 183 -8.51 -10.22 2.59
N ARG A 184 -8.51 -11.56 2.68
CA ARG A 184 -7.41 -12.34 3.28
C ARG A 184 -6.11 -12.27 2.49
N HIS A 185 -6.18 -11.84 1.23
CA HIS A 185 -5.06 -11.64 0.33
C HIS A 185 -4.56 -10.18 0.34
N ILE A 186 -5.11 -9.35 1.22
CA ILE A 186 -4.75 -7.93 1.33
C ILE A 186 -4.08 -7.67 2.67
N SER A 187 -2.90 -7.03 2.62
CA SER A 187 -2.21 -6.52 3.80
C SER A 187 -2.21 -4.99 3.77
N LEU A 188 -2.77 -4.39 4.82
CA LEU A 188 -2.75 -2.94 5.03
C LEU A 188 -1.68 -2.61 6.06
N SER A 189 -0.69 -1.81 5.64
CA SER A 189 0.37 -1.37 6.53
C SER A 189 0.08 0.02 7.10
N THR A 190 0.48 0.25 8.34
CA THR A 190 0.42 1.57 8.98
C THR A 190 1.66 1.82 9.81
N CYS A 191 2.11 3.08 9.84
CA CYS A 191 3.18 3.51 10.75
C CYS A 191 2.70 3.65 12.21
N GLY A 192 1.44 3.31 12.51
CA GLY A 192 0.86 3.36 13.85
C GLY A 192 -0.05 4.55 14.10
N VAL A 193 -0.91 4.89 13.14
CA VAL A 193 -1.98 5.88 13.31
C VAL A 193 -3.10 5.25 14.15
N ILE A 194 -2.99 5.40 15.49
CA ILE A 194 -3.86 4.72 16.48
C ILE A 194 -5.36 4.90 16.19
N PRO A 195 -5.89 6.11 15.93
CA PRO A 195 -7.32 6.25 15.61
C PRO A 195 -7.76 5.47 14.37
N GLY A 196 -6.83 5.26 13.41
CA GLY A 196 -7.08 4.45 12.24
C GLY A 196 -7.11 2.95 12.56
N ILE A 197 -6.23 2.46 13.44
CA ILE A 197 -6.22 1.07 13.92
C ILE A 197 -7.51 0.75 14.68
N GLU A 198 -7.93 1.63 15.58
CA GLU A 198 -9.17 1.49 16.35
C GLU A 198 -10.41 1.49 15.45
N PHE A 199 -10.42 2.37 14.46
CA PHE A 199 -11.48 2.39 13.45
C PHE A 199 -11.55 1.06 12.68
N LEU A 200 -10.39 0.53 12.22
CA LEU A 200 -10.34 -0.77 11.51
C LEU A 200 -10.82 -1.92 12.38
N ALA A 201 -10.57 -1.89 13.69
CA ALA A 201 -11.05 -2.91 14.61
C ALA A 201 -12.58 -3.04 14.57
N GLY A 202 -13.31 -1.91 14.42
CA GLY A 202 -14.76 -1.88 14.30
C GLY A 202 -15.31 -2.29 12.92
N GLN A 203 -14.45 -2.36 11.87
CA GLN A 203 -14.90 -2.74 10.52
C GLN A 203 -14.96 -4.25 10.28
N HIS A 204 -14.39 -5.06 11.18
CA HIS A 204 -14.34 -6.53 11.09
C HIS A 204 -13.84 -7.06 9.73
N LEU A 205 -12.96 -6.33 9.06
CA LEU A 205 -12.37 -6.72 7.78
C LEU A 205 -11.43 -7.92 7.95
N GLN A 206 -11.46 -8.84 6.99
CA GLN A 206 -10.63 -10.05 7.03
C GLN A 206 -9.20 -9.83 6.46
N LEU A 207 -8.75 -8.58 6.34
CA LEU A 207 -7.40 -8.25 5.89
C LEU A 207 -6.34 -8.54 6.97
N THR A 208 -5.07 -8.52 6.58
CA THR A 208 -3.93 -8.54 7.50
C THR A 208 -3.54 -7.10 7.84
N LEU A 209 -3.56 -6.77 9.14
CA LEU A 209 -2.97 -5.51 9.61
C LEU A 209 -1.46 -5.70 9.77
N SER A 210 -0.67 -4.87 9.09
CA SER A 210 0.78 -4.78 9.26
C SER A 210 1.12 -3.47 9.95
N VAL A 211 1.87 -3.53 11.04
CA VAL A 211 2.29 -2.35 11.81
C VAL A 211 3.79 -2.13 11.63
N SER A 212 4.16 -1.01 11.05
CA SER A 212 5.55 -0.54 10.96
C SER A 212 6.04 -0.17 12.35
N LEU A 213 6.60 -1.15 13.07
CA LEU A 213 7.09 -0.98 14.44
C LEU A 213 8.47 -0.31 14.45
N HIS A 214 9.44 -0.93 13.81
CA HIS A 214 10.84 -0.55 13.59
C HIS A 214 11.67 -0.23 14.86
N ALA A 215 11.05 -0.01 16.01
CA ALA A 215 11.67 -0.01 17.33
C ALA A 215 10.62 -0.26 18.43
N PRO A 216 10.95 -1.04 19.47
CA PRO A 216 10.02 -1.39 20.53
C PRO A 216 9.98 -0.39 21.70
N ASP A 217 10.90 0.57 21.70
CA ASP A 217 11.05 1.61 22.72
C ASP A 217 10.80 2.99 22.13
N SER A 218 10.33 3.92 22.97
CA SER A 218 9.89 5.24 22.54
C SER A 218 11.04 6.14 22.09
N GLU A 219 12.22 6.01 22.70
CA GLU A 219 13.39 6.81 22.38
C GLU A 219 13.89 6.50 20.97
N THR A 220 14.21 5.23 20.71
CA THR A 220 14.67 4.78 19.40
C THR A 220 13.61 5.04 18.33
N ARG A 221 12.35 4.72 18.63
CA ARG A 221 11.25 4.90 17.67
C ARG A 221 11.05 6.36 17.31
N SER A 222 11.08 7.28 18.27
CA SER A 222 10.94 8.73 18.02
C SER A 222 12.07 9.30 17.16
N ARG A 223 13.27 8.71 17.23
CA ARG A 223 14.42 9.10 16.42
C ARG A 223 14.25 8.71 14.94
N ILE A 224 13.71 7.52 14.66
CA ILE A 224 13.59 7.00 13.29
C ILE A 224 12.19 7.15 12.71
N MET A 225 11.15 7.30 13.54
CA MET A 225 9.74 7.45 13.15
C MET A 225 9.07 8.57 13.95
N PRO A 226 9.04 9.81 13.44
CA PRO A 226 8.49 10.97 14.15
C PRO A 226 7.02 10.83 14.58
N VAL A 227 6.25 9.96 13.94
CA VAL A 227 4.85 9.63 14.32
C VAL A 227 4.76 9.17 15.78
N ASN A 228 5.83 8.58 16.34
CA ASN A 228 5.88 8.15 17.73
C ASN A 228 5.70 9.31 18.73
N ARG A 229 6.05 10.54 18.35
CA ARG A 229 5.83 11.74 19.20
C ARG A 229 4.35 12.04 19.40
N LYS A 230 3.50 11.59 18.47
CA LYS A 230 2.04 11.76 18.54
C LYS A 230 1.35 10.51 19.06
N TYR A 231 1.85 9.35 18.69
CA TYR A 231 1.32 8.04 19.05
C TYR A 231 2.47 7.21 19.60
N ASP A 232 2.65 7.23 20.90
CA ASP A 232 3.73 6.53 21.60
C ASP A 232 3.65 5.02 21.36
N VAL A 233 4.80 4.36 21.41
CA VAL A 233 4.90 2.92 21.16
C VAL A 233 4.11 2.09 22.18
N GLU A 234 3.99 2.53 23.44
CA GLU A 234 3.19 1.84 24.45
C GLU A 234 1.69 1.90 24.09
N GLU A 235 1.21 3.08 23.70
CA GLU A 235 -0.17 3.25 23.22
C GLU A 235 -0.41 2.46 21.93
N LEU A 236 0.60 2.37 21.04
CA LEU A 236 0.51 1.58 19.82
C LEU A 236 0.32 0.09 20.13
N PHE A 237 1.13 -0.48 21.04
CA PHE A 237 0.93 -1.88 21.45
C PHE A 237 -0.42 -2.08 22.12
N ALA A 238 -0.86 -1.16 22.97
CA ALA A 238 -2.18 -1.22 23.57
C ALA A 238 -3.31 -1.21 22.51
N ALA A 239 -3.19 -0.38 21.45
CA ALA A 239 -4.13 -0.37 20.33
C ALA A 239 -4.08 -1.68 19.53
N CYS A 240 -2.91 -2.28 19.33
CA CYS A 240 -2.76 -3.58 18.69
C CYS A 240 -3.43 -4.70 19.50
N HIS A 241 -3.28 -4.69 20.81
CA HIS A 241 -3.99 -5.65 21.70
C HIS A 241 -5.51 -5.50 21.60
N ARG A 242 -6.03 -4.26 21.59
CA ARG A 242 -7.47 -4.01 21.39
C ARG A 242 -7.95 -4.47 20.01
N TYR A 243 -7.17 -4.21 18.95
CA TYR A 243 -7.47 -4.68 17.59
C TYR A 243 -7.55 -6.21 17.54
N PHE A 244 -6.57 -6.91 18.15
CA PHE A 244 -6.58 -8.35 18.23
C PHE A 244 -7.79 -8.88 19.01
N ALA A 245 -8.09 -8.30 20.18
CA ALA A 245 -9.24 -8.68 20.99
C ALA A 245 -10.57 -8.53 20.24
N ALA A 246 -10.71 -7.48 19.42
CA ALA A 246 -11.92 -7.22 18.66
C ALA A 246 -12.07 -8.11 17.42
N THR A 247 -10.95 -8.46 16.75
CA THR A 247 -10.98 -9.11 15.43
C THR A 247 -10.53 -10.58 15.45
N GLY A 248 -9.82 -11.02 16.47
CA GLY A 248 -9.14 -12.33 16.54
C GLY A 248 -8.02 -12.49 15.49
N ARG A 249 -7.63 -11.42 14.80
CA ARG A 249 -6.69 -11.51 13.69
C ARG A 249 -5.26 -11.21 14.12
N ARG A 250 -4.33 -12.09 13.69
CA ARG A 250 -2.89 -11.89 13.89
C ARG A 250 -2.42 -10.61 13.22
N ILE A 251 -1.59 -9.85 13.92
CA ILE A 251 -0.92 -8.64 13.40
C ILE A 251 0.49 -9.02 12.94
N SER A 252 0.92 -8.44 11.80
CA SER A 252 2.31 -8.47 11.34
C SER A 252 3.03 -7.21 11.80
N PHE A 253 4.18 -7.34 12.42
CA PHE A 253 5.03 -6.21 12.81
C PHE A 253 6.22 -6.11 11.88
N GLU A 254 6.25 -5.07 11.07
CA GLU A 254 7.35 -4.81 10.15
C GLU A 254 8.52 -4.17 10.91
N TYR A 255 9.72 -4.70 10.73
CA TYR A 255 10.89 -4.28 11.49
C TYR A 255 12.11 -4.15 10.57
N ALA A 256 12.40 -2.93 10.08
CA ALA A 256 13.61 -2.64 9.31
C ALA A 256 14.84 -2.72 10.23
N MET A 257 15.79 -3.57 9.88
CA MET A 257 16.97 -3.85 10.68
C MET A 257 18.09 -2.85 10.37
N ILE A 258 18.33 -1.92 11.30
CA ILE A 258 19.29 -0.82 11.18
C ILE A 258 20.46 -1.05 12.12
N ASP A 259 21.68 -1.10 11.56
CA ASP A 259 22.93 -1.37 12.30
C ASP A 259 23.15 -0.38 13.44
N GLY A 260 23.37 -0.91 14.65
CA GLY A 260 23.65 -0.14 15.86
C GLY A 260 22.49 0.75 16.36
N VAL A 261 21.30 0.63 15.79
CA VAL A 261 20.14 1.46 16.14
C VAL A 261 19.02 0.64 16.78
N ASN A 262 18.56 -0.41 16.11
CA ASN A 262 17.41 -1.19 16.55
C ASN A 262 17.66 -2.71 16.48
N ASP A 263 18.91 -3.16 16.44
CA ASP A 263 19.31 -4.55 16.25
C ASP A 263 19.97 -5.18 17.51
N HIS A 264 19.73 -4.60 18.69
CA HIS A 264 20.24 -5.08 19.97
C HIS A 264 19.34 -6.18 20.56
N ASP A 265 19.94 -7.14 21.28
CA ASP A 265 19.24 -8.27 21.90
C ASP A 265 18.12 -7.83 22.85
N TRP A 266 18.37 -6.77 23.66
CA TRP A 266 17.35 -6.24 24.58
C TRP A 266 16.08 -5.74 23.85
N GLN A 267 16.22 -5.29 22.61
CA GLN A 267 15.06 -4.86 21.79
C GLN A 267 14.23 -6.06 21.35
N ALA A 268 14.86 -7.17 20.97
CA ALA A 268 14.14 -8.43 20.70
C ALA A 268 13.40 -8.93 21.95
N ASP A 269 14.05 -8.87 23.13
CA ASP A 269 13.43 -9.23 24.41
C ASP A 269 12.23 -8.33 24.74
N LEU A 270 12.37 -7.03 24.47
CA LEU A 270 11.27 -6.07 24.69
C LEU A 270 10.08 -6.33 23.75
N ILE A 271 10.34 -6.61 22.47
CA ILE A 271 9.28 -7.01 21.51
C ILE A 271 8.54 -8.24 22.04
N ALA A 272 9.27 -9.27 22.46
CA ALA A 272 8.66 -10.49 22.96
C ALA A 272 7.75 -10.24 24.17
N ARG A 273 8.21 -9.41 25.13
CA ARG A 273 7.37 -9.02 26.29
C ARG A 273 6.12 -8.26 25.87
N LYS A 274 6.22 -7.32 24.91
CA LYS A 274 5.08 -6.52 24.44
C LYS A 274 4.07 -7.31 23.62
N LEU A 275 4.50 -8.38 22.98
CA LEU A 275 3.62 -9.30 22.23
C LEU A 275 2.98 -10.38 23.11
N ALA A 276 3.32 -10.46 24.42
CA ALA A 276 2.74 -11.45 25.31
C ALA A 276 1.20 -11.37 25.31
N GLY A 277 0.55 -12.52 25.14
CA GLY A 277 -0.93 -12.61 25.08
C GLY A 277 -1.56 -12.23 23.74
N MET A 278 -0.75 -11.84 22.74
CA MET A 278 -1.23 -11.55 21.39
C MET A 278 -0.39 -12.34 20.36
N PRO A 279 -1.00 -13.15 19.47
CA PRO A 279 -0.29 -13.80 18.39
C PRO A 279 0.21 -12.74 17.38
N GLY A 280 1.46 -12.35 17.54
CA GLY A 280 2.18 -11.46 16.64
C GLY A 280 3.13 -12.22 15.71
N HIS A 281 3.40 -11.65 14.56
CA HIS A 281 4.45 -12.09 13.64
C HIS A 281 5.38 -10.90 13.40
N VAL A 282 6.68 -11.10 13.54
CA VAL A 282 7.68 -10.06 13.27
C VAL A 282 8.33 -10.34 11.92
N ASN A 283 8.18 -9.41 10.98
CA ASN A 283 8.78 -9.47 9.67
C ASN A 283 10.05 -8.60 9.66
N LEU A 284 11.20 -9.22 9.75
CA LEU A 284 12.50 -8.56 9.73
C LEU A 284 12.86 -8.17 8.29
N ILE A 285 13.06 -6.89 8.06
CA ILE A 285 13.34 -6.33 6.75
C ILE A 285 14.80 -5.89 6.72
N PRO A 286 15.68 -6.57 5.96
CA PRO A 286 17.01 -6.04 5.69
C PRO A 286 16.87 -4.65 5.07
N LEU A 287 17.54 -3.65 5.66
CA LEU A 287 17.50 -2.30 5.13
C LEU A 287 18.17 -2.27 3.75
N ASN A 288 17.51 -1.64 2.78
CA ASN A 288 18.16 -1.38 1.51
C ASN A 288 19.05 -0.13 1.63
N ASP A 289 20.19 -0.16 0.93
CA ASP A 289 21.06 1.01 0.84
C ASP A 289 20.33 2.13 0.10
N VAL A 290 19.99 3.18 0.84
CA VAL A 290 19.48 4.44 0.28
C VAL A 290 20.64 5.44 0.35
N VAL A 291 21.07 5.93 -0.79
CA VAL A 291 22.31 6.76 -0.94
C VAL A 291 22.34 7.95 0.04
N GLU A 292 21.17 8.50 0.38
CA GLU A 292 21.06 9.66 1.29
C GLU A 292 20.75 9.30 2.74
N SER A 293 20.53 8.02 3.03
CA SER A 293 20.25 7.59 4.40
C SER A 293 21.55 7.44 5.19
N PRO A 294 21.66 8.01 6.39
CA PRO A 294 22.81 7.77 7.26
C PRO A 294 22.79 6.35 7.86
N PHE A 295 21.71 5.61 7.65
CA PHE A 295 21.51 4.29 8.23
C PHE A 295 22.11 3.18 7.36
N LYS A 296 22.71 2.19 8.01
CA LYS A 296 23.30 1.00 7.37
C LYS A 296 22.48 -0.25 7.66
N PRO A 297 22.46 -1.23 6.74
CA PRO A 297 21.85 -2.53 7.00
C PRO A 297 22.53 -3.25 8.17
N SER A 298 21.72 -3.80 9.06
CA SER A 298 22.23 -4.60 10.18
C SER A 298 22.81 -5.93 9.70
N ARG A 299 23.94 -6.33 10.29
CA ARG A 299 24.53 -7.68 10.13
C ARG A 299 23.96 -8.68 11.12
N ARG A 300 23.09 -8.27 12.03
CA ARG A 300 22.56 -9.08 13.14
C ARG A 300 21.20 -9.70 12.86
N VAL A 301 20.66 -9.60 11.63
CA VAL A 301 19.29 -10.05 11.27
C VAL A 301 19.03 -11.49 11.74
N ALA A 302 19.94 -12.44 11.44
CA ALA A 302 19.79 -13.83 11.84
C ALA A 302 19.88 -14.06 13.36
N ALA A 303 20.74 -13.31 14.06
CA ALA A 303 20.86 -13.39 15.52
C ALA A 303 19.60 -12.82 16.19
N PHE A 304 19.09 -11.69 15.70
CA PHE A 304 17.88 -11.06 16.19
C PHE A 304 16.64 -11.95 15.98
N GLN A 305 16.54 -12.60 14.80
CA GLN A 305 15.50 -13.60 14.53
C GLN A 305 15.51 -14.73 15.55
N LYS A 306 16.68 -15.38 15.74
CA LYS A 306 16.83 -16.46 16.74
C LYS A 306 16.46 -16.01 18.14
N ARG A 307 16.80 -14.77 18.52
CA ARG A 307 16.44 -14.21 19.81
C ARG A 307 14.93 -14.09 19.99
N LEU A 308 14.21 -13.57 19.00
CA LEU A 308 12.73 -13.52 18.99
C LEU A 308 12.13 -14.94 19.09
N GLU A 309 12.64 -15.87 18.29
CA GLU A 309 12.17 -17.28 18.28
C GLU A 309 12.42 -17.98 19.61
N SER A 310 13.54 -17.69 20.30
CA SER A 310 13.81 -18.25 21.64
C SER A 310 12.80 -17.79 22.70
N HIS A 311 12.09 -16.69 22.47
CA HIS A 311 10.97 -16.21 23.28
C HIS A 311 9.60 -16.64 22.75
N GLY A 312 9.54 -17.55 21.76
CA GLY A 312 8.29 -18.03 21.18
C GLY A 312 7.61 -17.06 20.21
N VAL A 313 8.29 -15.98 19.79
CA VAL A 313 7.78 -15.04 18.79
C VAL A 313 8.09 -15.55 17.39
N THR A 314 7.07 -15.73 16.55
CA THR A 314 7.26 -16.07 15.14
C THR A 314 7.93 -14.91 14.41
N ALA A 315 9.11 -15.16 13.84
CA ALA A 315 9.85 -14.16 13.09
C ALA A 315 10.28 -14.69 11.72
N THR A 316 10.17 -13.87 10.69
CA THR A 316 10.64 -14.18 9.34
C THR A 316 11.54 -13.08 8.82
N VAL A 317 12.50 -13.42 7.98
CA VAL A 317 13.33 -12.45 7.26
C VAL A 317 12.73 -12.25 5.87
N ARG A 318 12.39 -10.99 5.56
CA ARG A 318 11.84 -10.62 4.25
C ARG A 318 12.88 -10.86 3.16
N ARG A 319 12.48 -11.60 2.13
CA ARG A 319 13.32 -11.77 0.96
C ARG A 319 13.48 -10.43 0.22
N SER A 320 14.71 -10.02 -0.04
CA SER A 320 14.99 -8.89 -0.93
C SER A 320 14.71 -9.30 -2.38
N LEU A 321 13.93 -8.51 -3.08
CA LEU A 321 13.56 -8.71 -4.47
C LEU A 321 13.94 -7.48 -5.29
N GLY A 322 14.22 -7.67 -6.60
CA GLY A 322 14.59 -6.59 -7.50
C GLY A 322 15.91 -5.91 -7.14
N GLY A 323 16.92 -6.68 -6.71
CA GLY A 323 18.22 -6.11 -6.30
C GLY A 323 19.02 -5.46 -7.43
N ASP A 324 18.65 -5.73 -8.69
CA ASP A 324 19.25 -5.16 -9.90
C ASP A 324 18.46 -3.98 -10.49
N ILE A 325 17.35 -3.61 -9.85
CA ILE A 325 16.51 -2.49 -10.21
C ILE A 325 16.24 -1.59 -8.98
N ASP A 326 15.72 -0.38 -9.19
CA ASP A 326 15.36 0.55 -8.10
C ASP A 326 14.09 0.08 -7.35
N ALA A 327 14.05 -1.18 -6.88
CA ALA A 327 12.84 -1.78 -6.30
C ALA A 327 12.44 -1.18 -4.95
N SER A 328 13.33 -0.47 -4.24
CA SER A 328 13.00 0.19 -2.98
C SER A 328 12.01 1.35 -3.16
N CYS A 329 11.11 1.52 -2.17
CA CYS A 329 10.05 2.52 -2.21
C CYS A 329 10.60 3.95 -2.35
N GLY A 330 9.98 4.76 -3.22
CA GLY A 330 10.26 6.19 -3.38
C GLY A 330 11.47 6.53 -4.27
N GLN A 331 12.35 5.59 -4.57
CA GLN A 331 13.58 5.88 -5.32
C GLN A 331 13.33 6.29 -6.77
N LEU A 332 12.46 5.57 -7.48
CA LEU A 332 12.20 5.81 -8.89
C LEU A 332 11.45 7.14 -9.11
N ARG A 333 10.45 7.42 -8.24
CA ARG A 333 9.70 8.68 -8.25
C ARG A 333 10.64 9.86 -8.07
N ARG A 334 11.57 9.77 -7.11
CA ARG A 334 12.53 10.85 -6.84
C ARG A 334 13.43 11.13 -8.04
N LYS A 335 14.03 10.09 -8.63
CA LYS A 335 14.86 10.24 -9.84
C LYS A 335 14.09 10.95 -10.98
N ALA A 336 12.81 10.58 -11.19
CA ALA A 336 11.99 11.22 -12.21
C ALA A 336 11.64 12.68 -11.89
N MET A 337 11.49 13.05 -10.62
CA MET A 337 11.28 14.45 -10.22
C MET A 337 12.54 15.28 -10.45
N GLU A 338 13.70 14.78 -10.06
CA GLU A 338 15.00 15.44 -10.30
C GLU A 338 15.28 15.64 -11.79
N GLU A 339 14.94 14.66 -12.65
CA GLU A 339 15.05 14.77 -14.11
C GLU A 339 14.12 15.86 -14.68
N LYS A 340 12.87 15.98 -14.17
CA LYS A 340 11.92 17.04 -14.57
C LYS A 340 12.41 18.43 -14.14
N GLU A 341 12.93 18.58 -12.94
CA GLU A 341 13.46 19.85 -12.41
C GLU A 341 14.78 20.26 -13.12
N GLY A 342 15.66 19.31 -13.40
CA GLY A 342 16.92 19.55 -14.14
C GLY A 342 16.69 19.90 -15.61
N GLY A 343 15.63 19.39 -16.22
CA GLY A 343 15.23 19.72 -17.60
C GLY A 343 14.61 21.11 -17.75
N SER A 344 14.04 21.67 -16.68
CA SER A 344 13.46 23.03 -16.68
C SER A 344 14.51 24.15 -16.49
N ARG A 345 15.77 23.80 -16.21
CA ARG A 345 16.89 24.75 -16.02
C ARG A 345 17.83 24.87 -17.22
N LYS A 346 17.54 24.19 -18.32
CA LYS A 346 18.21 24.33 -19.61
C LYS A 346 17.26 25.00 -20.60
#